data_a7eb0f693a0fa96921963b96631dc3b1
#
_entry.id   a7eb0f693a0fa96921963b96631dc3b1
#
_cell.length_a   1.000
_cell.length_b   1.000
_cell.length_c   1.000
_cell.angle_alpha   90.00
_cell.angle_beta   90.00
_cell.angle_gamma   90.00
#
_symmetry.space_group_name_H-M   'P 1'
#
loop_
_entity.id
_entity.type
_entity.pdbx_description
1 polymer ?
#
loop_
_entity_poly.entity_id
_entity_poly.type
_entity_poly.pdbx_seq_one_letter_code
_entity_poly.pdbx_strand_id
1 'polypeptide(L)'
;MNNLVAEPTSVASTQGIRVTVRSVYLPDQSSPDDNRYVFAYTVAIANEGTDPAQLRTRHWIITDGNGSIDEVKGPGVVGETPRLAPGQSFQYTSGCVLTTAVGTMHGSYQMYRDDGERFDAVIAPFTLAAEIASGDRLMN
;
A
#
# COMPACT_ATOMS: atom_id res chain seq x y z
N MET A 1 -24.34 6.93 0.21
CA MET A 1 -23.79 6.97 0.33
C MET A 1 -22.97 6.77 -0.08
N ASN A 2 -22.50 6.72 -0.09
CA ASN A 2 -21.65 6.57 -0.24
C ASN A 2 -20.66 6.56 -0.32
N ASN A 3 -20.37 6.97 -0.38
CA ASN A 3 -19.44 6.96 -0.42
C ASN A 3 -18.65 6.50 -0.06
N LEU A 4 -18.62 6.60 0.08
CA LEU A 4 -18.09 5.92 0.67
C LEU A 4 -17.26 4.99 0.12
N VAL A 5 -17.30 4.81 -0.84
CA VAL A 5 -16.48 3.96 -1.48
C VAL A 5 -15.16 4.49 -1.44
N ALA A 6 -14.22 3.70 -1.07
CA ALA A 6 -12.91 4.15 -0.90
C ALA A 6 -12.31 4.55 -2.20
N GLU A 7 -11.88 5.77 -2.26
CA GLU A 7 -11.12 6.23 -3.38
C GLU A 7 -9.72 5.70 -3.22
N PRO A 8 -8.98 5.43 -4.30
CA PRO A 8 -7.59 5.07 -4.18
C PRO A 8 -6.83 6.19 -3.51
N THR A 9 -5.98 5.84 -2.55
CA THR A 9 -5.21 6.84 -1.86
C THR A 9 -3.89 7.12 -2.59
N SER A 10 -3.45 6.23 -3.46
CA SER A 10 -2.33 6.51 -4.34
C SER A 10 -2.37 5.66 -5.58
N VAL A 11 -1.78 6.17 -6.65
CA VAL A 11 -1.66 5.46 -7.92
C VAL A 11 -0.33 5.83 -8.54
N ALA A 12 0.41 4.86 -9.05
CA ALA A 12 1.63 5.12 -9.80
C ALA A 12 1.79 4.04 -10.86
N SER A 13 2.34 4.41 -12.00
CA SER A 13 2.63 3.45 -13.06
C SER A 13 4.10 3.53 -13.43
N THR A 14 4.76 2.38 -13.51
CA THR A 14 6.17 2.28 -13.85
C THR A 14 6.30 1.18 -14.89
N GLN A 15 6.78 1.52 -16.06
CA GLN A 15 7.02 0.54 -17.15
C GLN A 15 5.83 -0.38 -17.37
N GLY A 16 4.64 0.18 -17.38
CA GLY A 16 3.41 -0.58 -17.62
C GLY A 16 2.81 -1.24 -16.39
N ILE A 17 3.49 -1.21 -15.25
CA ILE A 17 2.95 -1.78 -14.02
C ILE A 17 2.30 -0.67 -13.20
N ARG A 18 0.99 -0.80 -12.99
CA ARG A 18 0.23 0.19 -12.24
C ARG A 18 -0.03 -0.32 -10.84
N VAL A 19 0.35 0.47 -9.85
CA VAL A 19 0.15 0.13 -8.44
C VAL A 19 -0.84 1.10 -7.84
N THR A 20 -1.96 0.57 -7.37
CA THR A 20 -3.04 1.36 -6.77
C THR A 20 -3.19 0.93 -5.32
N VAL A 21 -3.28 1.87 -4.39
CA VAL A 21 -3.41 1.56 -2.97
C VAL A 21 -4.62 2.27 -2.39
N ARG A 22 -5.35 1.57 -1.53
CA ARG A 22 -6.40 2.13 -0.71
C ARG A 22 -6.11 1.75 0.73
N SER A 23 -6.21 2.70 1.64
CA SER A 23 -5.98 2.41 3.06
C SER A 23 -7.22 2.77 3.87
N VAL A 24 -7.38 2.12 5.00
CA VAL A 24 -8.50 2.36 5.89
C VAL A 24 -8.05 2.18 7.33
N TYR A 25 -8.54 3.04 8.22
CA TYR A 25 -8.29 2.91 9.65
C TYR A 25 -9.22 1.85 10.22
N LEU A 26 -8.72 1.02 11.12
CA LEU A 26 -9.50 -0.05 11.75
C LEU A 26 -9.70 0.29 13.24
N PRO A 27 -10.74 1.09 13.57
CA PRO A 27 -10.93 1.50 14.96
C PRO A 27 -11.16 0.34 15.91
N ASP A 28 -11.83 -0.73 15.43
CA ASP A 28 -12.12 -1.86 16.30
C ASP A 28 -10.87 -2.65 16.70
N GLN A 29 -9.79 -2.51 15.97
CA GLN A 29 -8.54 -3.18 16.28
C GLN A 29 -7.53 -2.23 16.90
N SER A 30 -7.88 -0.97 17.02
CA SER A 30 -7.00 0.06 17.52
C SER A 30 -7.23 0.32 19.00
N SER A 31 -6.24 0.90 19.67
CA SER A 31 -6.31 1.25 21.06
C SER A 31 -5.56 2.57 21.25
N PRO A 32 -6.19 3.70 20.89
CA PRO A 32 -5.50 5.00 20.96
C PRO A 32 -4.93 5.33 22.34
N ASP A 33 -5.59 4.88 23.41
CA ASP A 33 -5.09 5.11 24.75
C ASP A 33 -3.77 4.40 24.98
N ASP A 34 -3.47 3.37 24.20
CA ASP A 34 -2.23 2.64 24.28
C ASP A 34 -1.31 3.00 23.13
N ASN A 35 -1.58 4.08 22.42
CA ASN A 35 -0.82 4.53 21.27
C ASN A 35 -0.75 3.43 20.21
N ARG A 36 -1.88 2.81 19.92
CA ARG A 36 -1.95 1.76 18.94
C ARG A 36 -3.02 2.09 17.90
N TYR A 37 -2.57 2.34 16.67
CA TYR A 37 -3.44 2.70 15.57
C TYR A 37 -3.23 1.70 14.45
N VAL A 38 -4.27 0.95 14.13
CA VAL A 38 -4.20 -0.16 13.17
C VAL A 38 -4.88 0.25 11.86
N PHE A 39 -4.19 0.00 10.77
CA PHE A 39 -4.69 0.31 9.44
C PHE A 39 -4.61 -0.94 8.56
N ALA A 40 -5.53 -1.05 7.63
CA ALA A 40 -5.41 -2.02 6.55
C ALA A 40 -5.15 -1.26 5.26
N TYR A 41 -4.40 -1.85 4.35
CA TYR A 41 -4.23 -1.28 3.03
C TYR A 41 -4.37 -2.37 1.99
N THR A 42 -5.04 -2.05 0.89
CA THR A 42 -5.25 -2.97 -0.20
C THR A 42 -4.50 -2.44 -1.42
N VAL A 43 -3.69 -3.30 -1.99
CA VAL A 43 -2.87 -2.97 -3.15
C VAL A 43 -3.35 -3.76 -4.34
N ALA A 44 -3.54 -3.08 -5.47
CA ALA A 44 -3.81 -3.73 -6.74
C ALA A 44 -2.64 -3.45 -7.67
N ILE A 45 -2.06 -4.50 -8.23
CA ILE A 45 -0.93 -4.41 -9.12
C ILE A 45 -1.39 -4.93 -10.47
N ALA A 46 -1.39 -4.09 -11.49
CA ALA A 46 -1.91 -4.45 -12.80
C ALA A 46 -0.85 -4.28 -13.87
N ASN A 47 -0.70 -5.28 -14.74
CA ASN A 47 0.19 -5.15 -15.88
C ASN A 47 -0.60 -4.59 -17.07
N GLU A 48 -0.43 -3.32 -17.32
CA GLU A 48 -1.08 -2.62 -18.41
C GLU A 48 -0.12 -2.43 -19.60
N GLY A 49 1.03 -3.03 -19.51
CA GLY A 49 2.05 -2.94 -20.56
C GLY A 49 1.98 -4.11 -21.52
N THR A 50 3.10 -4.34 -22.21
CA THR A 50 3.17 -5.35 -23.26
C THR A 50 4.03 -6.56 -22.90
N ASP A 51 4.78 -6.49 -21.81
CA ASP A 51 5.69 -7.56 -21.42
C ASP A 51 5.37 -8.07 -20.02
N PRO A 52 5.51 -9.37 -19.77
CA PRO A 52 5.28 -9.92 -18.45
C PRO A 52 6.28 -9.38 -17.43
N ALA A 53 5.89 -9.39 -16.15
CA ALA A 53 6.78 -9.03 -15.05
C ALA A 53 6.39 -9.83 -13.82
N GLN A 54 7.38 -10.25 -13.04
CA GLN A 54 7.15 -10.97 -11.79
C GLN A 54 7.60 -10.14 -10.62
N LEU A 55 6.73 -10.01 -9.62
CA LEU A 55 7.08 -9.35 -8.38
C LEU A 55 7.88 -10.35 -7.55
N ARG A 56 9.08 -9.97 -7.13
CA ARG A 56 9.91 -10.86 -6.32
C ARG A 56 10.15 -10.35 -4.91
N THR A 57 10.31 -9.04 -4.74
CA THR A 57 10.57 -8.49 -3.41
C THR A 57 9.79 -7.19 -3.25
N ARG A 58 9.65 -6.75 -2.01
CA ARG A 58 8.99 -5.51 -1.66
C ARG A 58 9.87 -4.66 -0.77
N HIS A 59 9.68 -3.36 -0.84
CA HIS A 59 10.39 -2.41 -0.01
C HIS A 59 9.42 -1.32 0.41
N TRP A 60 9.16 -1.21 1.70
CA TRP A 60 8.27 -0.21 2.27
C TRP A 60 9.04 0.75 3.15
N ILE A 61 8.65 2.02 3.10
CA ILE A 61 9.15 3.06 3.99
C ILE A 61 7.93 3.64 4.69
N ILE A 62 7.91 3.53 6.01
CA ILE A 62 6.77 3.90 6.85
C ILE A 62 7.24 5.01 7.77
N THR A 63 6.59 6.18 7.70
CA THR A 63 6.92 7.32 8.54
C THR A 63 5.75 7.62 9.44
N ASP A 64 5.97 7.65 10.76
CA ASP A 64 4.88 7.95 11.68
C ASP A 64 4.75 9.46 11.89
N GLY A 65 3.79 9.87 12.72
CA GLY A 65 3.51 11.28 12.95
C GLY A 65 4.60 12.04 13.67
N ASN A 66 5.56 11.34 14.26
CA ASN A 66 6.68 11.98 14.93
C ASN A 66 7.92 12.03 14.02
N GLY A 67 7.79 11.53 12.81
CA GLY A 67 8.91 11.51 11.87
C GLY A 67 9.81 10.30 11.98
N SER A 68 9.45 9.34 12.84
CA SER A 68 10.21 8.09 12.93
C SER A 68 9.97 7.25 11.69
N ILE A 69 11.02 6.67 11.16
CA ILE A 69 10.96 5.93 9.91
C ILE A 69 11.32 4.48 10.12
N ASP A 70 10.45 3.58 9.64
CA ASP A 70 10.71 2.15 9.59
C ASP A 70 10.84 1.74 8.15
N GLU A 71 11.77 0.84 7.89
CA GLU A 71 11.98 0.33 6.55
C GLU A 71 11.77 -1.17 6.57
N VAL A 72 10.94 -1.69 5.67
CA VAL A 72 10.62 -3.11 5.63
C VAL A 72 10.97 -3.64 4.25
N LYS A 73 11.84 -4.63 4.18
CA LYS A 73 12.19 -5.30 2.94
C LYS A 73 11.93 -6.78 3.12
N GLY A 74 11.43 -7.41 2.09
CA GLY A 74 11.18 -8.84 2.16
C GLY A 74 10.76 -9.44 0.84
N PRO A 75 10.68 -10.79 0.79
CA PRO A 75 10.29 -11.47 -0.44
C PRO A 75 8.78 -11.45 -0.61
N GLY A 76 8.34 -11.25 -1.85
CA GLY A 76 6.93 -11.38 -2.21
C GLY A 76 5.98 -10.47 -1.47
N VAL A 77 4.71 -10.76 -1.63
CA VAL A 77 3.62 -10.09 -0.94
C VAL A 77 2.63 -11.16 -0.48
N VAL A 78 2.31 -11.19 0.81
CA VAL A 78 1.45 -12.17 1.47
C VAL A 78 1.79 -13.62 1.03
N GLY A 79 3.08 -13.91 0.93
CA GLY A 79 3.54 -15.25 0.57
C GLY A 79 3.55 -15.56 -0.91
N GLU A 80 3.27 -14.57 -1.78
CA GLU A 80 3.18 -14.79 -3.21
C GLU A 80 4.22 -13.98 -3.97
N THR A 81 4.67 -14.51 -5.10
CA THR A 81 5.53 -13.78 -6.02
C THR A 81 4.88 -13.81 -7.40
N PRO A 82 3.79 -13.07 -7.57
CA PRO A 82 2.97 -13.21 -8.78
C PRO A 82 3.70 -12.75 -10.04
N ARG A 83 3.57 -13.57 -11.09
CA ARG A 83 4.01 -13.18 -12.42
C ARG A 83 2.78 -12.71 -13.19
N LEU A 84 2.82 -11.49 -13.69
CA LEU A 84 1.69 -10.90 -14.36
C LEU A 84 1.98 -10.76 -15.86
N ALA A 85 1.21 -11.47 -16.67
CA ALA A 85 1.24 -11.27 -18.10
C ALA A 85 0.47 -9.99 -18.43
N PRO A 86 0.64 -9.43 -19.61
CA PRO A 86 -0.13 -8.25 -20.00
C PRO A 86 -1.63 -8.47 -19.79
N GLY A 87 -2.29 -7.53 -19.13
CA GLY A 87 -3.72 -7.63 -18.82
C GLY A 87 -4.04 -8.31 -17.50
N GLN A 88 -3.07 -8.90 -16.84
CA GLN A 88 -3.32 -9.57 -15.57
C GLN A 88 -3.05 -8.64 -14.39
N SER A 89 -3.69 -8.95 -13.27
CA SER A 89 -3.50 -8.17 -12.04
C SER A 89 -3.50 -9.07 -10.82
N PHE A 90 -2.97 -8.55 -9.73
CA PHE A 90 -2.92 -9.24 -8.44
C PHE A 90 -3.31 -8.23 -7.37
N GLN A 91 -4.12 -8.65 -6.42
CA GLN A 91 -4.58 -7.77 -5.36
C GLN A 91 -4.37 -8.45 -4.01
N TYR A 92 -3.92 -7.70 -3.02
CA TYR A 92 -3.78 -8.22 -1.67
C TYR A 92 -4.08 -7.13 -0.66
N THR A 93 -4.35 -7.56 0.58
CA THR A 93 -4.59 -6.66 1.70
C THR A 93 -3.61 -7.02 2.81
N SER A 94 -3.04 -6.03 3.44
CA SER A 94 -2.14 -6.22 4.56
C SER A 94 -2.40 -5.15 5.60
N GLY A 95 -1.68 -5.16 6.69
CA GLY A 95 -1.91 -4.23 7.78
C GLY A 95 -0.65 -3.48 8.18
N CYS A 96 -0.87 -2.37 8.86
CA CYS A 96 0.20 -1.55 9.41
C CYS A 96 -0.26 -1.02 10.75
N VAL A 97 0.62 -1.07 11.75
CA VAL A 97 0.32 -0.54 13.08
C VAL A 97 1.26 0.62 13.33
N LEU A 98 0.68 1.77 13.69
CA LEU A 98 1.46 2.94 14.05
C LEU A 98 1.24 3.26 15.52
N THR A 99 2.19 3.99 16.12
CA THR A 99 2.03 4.50 17.47
C THR A 99 1.45 5.91 17.46
N THR A 100 1.21 6.47 16.29
CA THR A 100 0.63 7.81 16.14
C THR A 100 -0.62 7.74 15.29
N ALA A 101 -1.48 8.74 15.40
CA ALA A 101 -2.76 8.75 14.71
C ALA A 101 -2.61 8.95 13.20
N VAL A 102 -1.47 9.40 12.74
CA VAL A 102 -1.26 9.69 11.33
C VAL A 102 0.15 9.28 10.93
N GLY A 103 0.31 8.88 9.69
CA GLY A 103 1.61 8.56 9.12
C GLY A 103 1.51 8.42 7.63
N THR A 104 2.59 8.03 6.98
CA THR A 104 2.63 7.82 5.53
C THR A 104 3.38 6.55 5.21
N MET A 105 3.05 5.95 4.08
CA MET A 105 3.77 4.81 3.53
C MET A 105 4.06 5.06 2.07
N HIS A 106 5.21 4.60 1.61
CA HIS A 106 5.54 4.54 0.19
C HIS A 106 6.62 3.49 0.00
N GLY A 107 6.94 3.20 -1.23
CA GLY A 107 7.98 2.21 -1.48
C GLY A 107 8.01 1.74 -2.91
N SER A 108 8.35 0.47 -3.09
CA SER A 108 8.46 -0.11 -4.42
C SER A 108 8.40 -1.62 -4.36
N TYR A 109 8.05 -2.22 -5.49
CA TYR A 109 8.18 -3.65 -5.69
C TYR A 109 9.29 -3.88 -6.70
N GLN A 110 10.15 -4.85 -6.42
CA GLN A 110 11.23 -5.18 -7.34
C GLN A 110 10.68 -6.22 -8.30
N MET A 111 10.51 -5.81 -9.57
CA MET A 111 9.90 -6.61 -10.60
C MET A 111 10.98 -7.11 -11.55
N TYR A 112 10.76 -8.30 -12.09
CA TYR A 112 11.70 -8.91 -13.04
C TYR A 112 10.96 -9.31 -14.30
N ARG A 113 11.51 -8.92 -15.43
CA ARG A 113 11.02 -9.35 -16.73
C ARG A 113 11.48 -10.78 -17.00
N ASP A 114 10.89 -11.45 -17.98
CA ASP A 114 11.26 -12.82 -18.32
C ASP A 114 12.71 -12.93 -18.77
N ASP A 115 13.27 -11.85 -19.31
CA ASP A 115 14.68 -11.86 -19.76
C ASP A 115 15.63 -11.54 -18.60
N GLY A 116 15.13 -11.40 -17.40
CA GLY A 116 15.95 -11.13 -16.23
C GLY A 116 16.17 -9.66 -15.91
N GLU A 117 15.66 -8.77 -16.74
CA GLU A 117 15.81 -7.35 -16.49
C GLU A 117 14.95 -6.94 -15.27
N ARG A 118 15.52 -6.15 -14.39
CA ARG A 118 14.86 -5.75 -13.17
C ARG A 118 14.48 -4.28 -13.21
N PHE A 119 13.34 -3.94 -12.62
CA PHE A 119 12.96 -2.55 -12.40
C PHE A 119 12.16 -2.43 -11.11
N ASP A 120 12.07 -1.22 -10.57
CA ASP A 120 11.31 -0.96 -9.37
C ASP A 120 9.96 -0.35 -9.74
N ALA A 121 8.88 -1.06 -9.45
CA ALA A 121 7.54 -0.51 -9.64
C ALA A 121 7.22 0.37 -8.44
N VAL A 122 6.98 1.64 -8.68
CA VAL A 122 6.82 2.63 -7.62
C VAL A 122 5.48 2.47 -6.92
N ILE A 123 5.50 2.56 -5.59
CA ILE A 123 4.29 2.69 -4.78
C ILE A 123 4.28 4.15 -4.32
N ALA A 124 3.36 4.94 -4.89
CA ALA A 124 3.31 6.36 -4.56
C ALA A 124 2.89 6.57 -3.10
N PRO A 125 3.34 7.62 -2.45
CA PRO A 125 3.02 7.85 -1.05
C PRO A 125 1.52 7.92 -0.80
N PHE A 126 1.09 7.37 0.32
CA PHE A 126 -0.29 7.50 0.77
C PHE A 126 -0.31 7.72 2.28
N THR A 127 -1.38 8.35 2.75
CA THR A 127 -1.52 8.71 4.15
C THR A 127 -2.32 7.67 4.90
N LEU A 128 -1.87 7.39 6.14
CA LEU A 128 -2.62 6.61 7.10
C LEU A 128 -3.14 7.61 8.14
N ALA A 129 -4.44 7.74 8.27
CA ALA A 129 -4.99 8.75 9.16
C ALA A 129 -6.19 8.23 9.94
N ALA A 130 -6.03 8.12 11.23
CA ALA A 130 -7.09 7.65 12.11
C ALA A 130 -8.23 8.65 12.18
N GLU A 131 -7.92 10.01 12.05
CA GLU A 131 -8.95 10.91 12.18
C GLU A 131 -9.84 11.05 11.04
N ILE A 132 -9.63 10.38 9.99
CA ILE A 132 -10.61 10.36 8.96
C ILE A 132 -11.89 9.87 9.52
N ALA A 133 -11.79 8.85 10.37
CA ALA A 133 -12.98 8.32 10.95
C ALA A 133 -13.63 9.31 11.83
N SER A 134 -12.84 10.18 12.44
CA SER A 134 -13.49 11.09 13.28
C SER A 134 -13.85 12.25 12.54
N GLY A 135 -13.16 12.53 11.51
CA GLY A 135 -13.51 13.66 10.75
C GLY A 135 -14.89 13.63 10.34
N ASP A 136 -15.43 12.46 10.24
CA ASP A 136 -16.74 12.39 9.83
C ASP A 136 -17.61 13.02 10.67
N ARG A 137 -17.33 13.02 11.82
CA ARG A 137 -18.24 13.45 12.63
C ARG A 137 -18.08 14.76 12.87
N LEU A 138 -17.34 15.26 12.28
CA LEU A 138 -17.19 16.45 12.53
C LEU A 138 -18.24 17.14 12.29
N MET A 139 -18.82 16.79 11.83
CA MET A 139 -19.70 17.43 11.59
C MET A 139 -20.47 17.55 12.47
N ASN A 140 -20.35 17.31 13.21
CA ASN A 140 -21.06 17.45 14.15
C ASN A 140 -21.28 18.28 14.48
#